data_4e412b2169e7a1cd8c4adc07929cad8e
#
_entry.id   4e412b2169e7a1cd8c4adc07929cad8e
#
_cell.length_a   1.000
_cell.length_b   1.000
_cell.length_c   1.000
_cell.angle_alpha   90.00
_cell.angle_beta   90.00
_cell.angle_gamma   90.00
#
_symmetry.space_group_name_H-M   'P 1'
#
loop_
_entity.id
_entity.type
_entity.pdbx_description
1 polymer ?
#
loop_
_entity_poly.entity_id
_entity_poly.type
_entity_poly.pdbx_seq_one_letter_code
_entity_poly.pdbx_strand_id
1 'polypeptide(L)'
;MSAVDEEMVLAHFIVSDDVERSRRFYTEVLGGKAVISGEASQEVTYVALANSWIIINVGGGPTDDKPTVTLETPPDPDRVSSFLNIRVADIQAVYARWSARGAQFLTPPKQHGTEMRCYIRDPDGSLIEVGQTTLPRGWRPPS
;
A
#
# COMPACT_ATOMS: atom_id res chain seq x y z
N MET A 1 -11.56 22.20 -19.27
CA MET A 1 -10.86 21.38 -18.30
C MET A 1 -9.36 21.43 -18.56
N SER A 2 -8.67 21.88 -17.60
CA SER A 2 -7.22 22.10 -17.77
C SER A 2 -6.38 20.93 -17.30
N ALA A 3 -7.02 19.88 -16.90
CA ALA A 3 -6.29 18.73 -16.35
C ALA A 3 -5.40 18.05 -17.37
N VAL A 4 -5.50 18.48 -18.60
CA VAL A 4 -4.60 18.01 -19.65
C VAL A 4 -3.15 18.26 -19.33
N ASP A 5 -2.90 19.29 -18.54
CA ASP A 5 -1.54 19.59 -18.13
C ASP A 5 -1.09 18.70 -16.99
N GLU A 6 -2.06 18.00 -16.43
CA GLU A 6 -1.90 17.30 -15.17
C GLU A 6 -1.90 15.81 -15.39
N GLU A 7 -1.05 15.33 -16.27
CA GLU A 7 -0.92 13.89 -16.47
C GLU A 7 -0.21 13.29 -15.26
N MET A 8 -0.94 13.30 -14.15
CA MET A 8 -0.42 12.81 -12.88
C MET A 8 -0.99 11.44 -12.54
N VAL A 9 -0.14 10.58 -12.04
CA VAL A 9 -0.51 9.27 -11.53
C VAL A 9 0.04 9.18 -10.12
N LEU A 10 -0.81 8.77 -9.20
CA LEU A 10 -0.36 8.55 -7.82
C LEU A 10 0.28 7.19 -7.70
N ALA A 11 1.40 7.15 -6.99
CA ALA A 11 2.04 5.90 -6.62
C ALA A 11 2.34 5.97 -5.12
N HIS A 12 2.33 4.82 -4.48
CA HIS A 12 2.67 4.73 -3.07
C HIS A 12 4.07 4.16 -2.93
N PHE A 13 4.95 4.90 -2.27
CA PHE A 13 6.34 4.51 -2.08
C PHE A 13 6.50 3.90 -0.69
N ILE A 14 7.11 2.71 -0.62
CA ILE A 14 7.43 2.10 0.65
C ILE A 14 8.90 1.71 0.68
N VAL A 15 9.44 1.69 1.89
CA VAL A 15 10.80 1.22 2.13
C VAL A 15 10.73 -0.20 2.65
N SER A 16 11.61 -1.07 2.18
CA SER A 16 11.65 -2.46 2.58
C SER A 16 13.08 -2.89 2.82
N ASP A 17 13.29 -3.64 3.88
CA ASP A 17 14.59 -4.24 4.16
C ASP A 17 14.86 -5.45 3.27
N ASP A 18 13.83 -5.98 2.64
CA ASP A 18 13.93 -7.12 1.72
C ASP A 18 12.89 -6.93 0.63
N VAL A 19 13.32 -6.35 -0.48
CA VAL A 19 12.44 -5.96 -1.58
C VAL A 19 11.71 -7.18 -2.17
N GLU A 20 12.39 -8.33 -2.30
CA GLU A 20 11.75 -9.52 -2.83
C GLU A 20 10.66 -10.06 -1.91
N ARG A 21 10.91 -10.03 -0.60
CA ARG A 21 9.90 -10.44 0.40
C ARG A 21 8.66 -9.54 0.30
N SER A 22 8.87 -8.24 0.19
CA SER A 22 7.76 -7.28 0.07
C SER A 22 7.04 -7.44 -1.26
N ARG A 23 7.77 -7.65 -2.37
CA ARG A 23 7.15 -7.91 -3.66
C ARG A 23 6.20 -9.11 -3.56
N ARG A 24 6.63 -10.19 -2.91
CA ARG A 24 5.79 -11.38 -2.73
C ARG A 24 4.56 -11.08 -1.90
N PHE A 25 4.69 -10.27 -0.85
CA PHE A 25 3.55 -9.91 -0.03
C PHE A 25 2.50 -9.14 -0.87
N TYR A 26 2.94 -8.11 -1.59
CA TYR A 26 2.01 -7.29 -2.36
C TYR A 26 1.40 -8.03 -3.55
N THR A 27 2.08 -9.04 -4.09
CA THR A 27 1.54 -9.85 -5.18
C THR A 27 0.76 -11.06 -4.69
N GLU A 28 1.34 -11.87 -3.81
CA GLU A 28 0.75 -13.16 -3.43
C GLU A 28 -0.33 -13.01 -2.35
N VAL A 29 -0.19 -12.06 -1.47
CA VAL A 29 -1.19 -11.83 -0.41
C VAL A 29 -2.24 -10.84 -0.89
N LEU A 30 -1.83 -9.67 -1.34
CA LEU A 30 -2.76 -8.60 -1.71
C LEU A 30 -3.28 -8.70 -3.14
N GLY A 31 -2.68 -9.54 -3.97
CA GLY A 31 -3.17 -9.78 -5.32
C GLY A 31 -2.68 -8.80 -6.37
N GLY A 32 -1.67 -8.02 -6.08
CA GLY A 32 -1.05 -7.13 -7.05
C GLY A 32 -0.27 -7.89 -8.11
N LYS A 33 0.17 -7.17 -9.13
CA LYS A 33 0.97 -7.74 -10.22
C LYS A 33 2.31 -7.06 -10.26
N ALA A 34 3.37 -7.83 -10.22
CA ALA A 34 4.72 -7.30 -10.41
C ALA A 34 4.81 -6.73 -11.83
N VAL A 35 5.36 -5.53 -11.92
CA VAL A 35 5.58 -4.88 -13.19
C VAL A 35 7.00 -5.18 -13.61
N ILE A 36 7.14 -5.82 -14.76
CA ILE A 36 8.46 -6.14 -15.29
C ILE A 36 8.94 -4.91 -16.03
N SER A 37 9.97 -4.25 -15.48
CA SER A 37 10.65 -3.18 -16.16
C SER A 37 12.13 -3.47 -16.12
N GLY A 38 12.89 -2.86 -17.00
CA GLY A 38 14.34 -3.02 -17.00
C GLY A 38 15.01 -2.44 -15.75
N GLU A 39 14.24 -1.74 -14.94
CA GLU A 39 14.76 -1.09 -13.73
C GLU A 39 14.52 -1.90 -12.47
N ALA A 40 13.71 -2.96 -12.53
CA ALA A 40 13.47 -3.80 -11.36
C ALA A 40 14.78 -4.49 -10.97
N SER A 41 15.08 -4.50 -9.68
CA SER A 41 16.33 -5.05 -9.16
C SER A 41 16.13 -5.49 -7.72
N GLN A 42 17.22 -5.88 -7.05
CA GLN A 42 17.18 -6.18 -5.63
C GLN A 42 16.98 -4.94 -4.76
N GLU A 43 17.13 -3.75 -5.34
CA GLU A 43 17.01 -2.50 -4.61
C GLU A 43 15.67 -1.82 -4.84
N VAL A 44 14.99 -2.14 -5.94
CA VAL A 44 13.70 -1.52 -6.25
C VAL A 44 12.86 -2.47 -7.10
N THR A 45 11.57 -2.49 -6.82
CA THR A 45 10.62 -3.19 -7.67
C THR A 45 9.29 -2.45 -7.65
N TYR A 46 8.41 -2.81 -8.56
CA TYR A 46 7.13 -2.14 -8.76
C TYR A 46 6.01 -3.17 -8.81
N VAL A 47 4.91 -2.85 -8.12
CA VAL A 47 3.74 -3.71 -8.10
C VAL A 47 2.51 -2.88 -8.46
N ALA A 48 1.78 -3.29 -9.46
CA ALA A 48 0.48 -2.68 -9.77
C ALA A 48 -0.55 -3.29 -8.81
N LEU A 49 -1.27 -2.44 -8.08
CA LEU A 49 -2.25 -2.86 -7.10
C LEU A 49 -3.46 -1.95 -7.21
N ALA A 50 -4.64 -2.54 -7.41
CA ALA A 50 -5.88 -1.80 -7.61
C ALA A 50 -5.69 -0.75 -8.71
N ASN A 51 -5.94 0.52 -8.44
CA ASN A 51 -5.81 1.59 -9.43
C ASN A 51 -4.51 2.38 -9.29
N SER A 52 -3.51 1.82 -8.63
CA SER A 52 -2.29 2.56 -8.34
C SER A 52 -1.06 1.65 -8.46
N TRP A 53 0.07 2.17 -8.06
CA TRP A 53 1.35 1.50 -8.11
C TRP A 53 2.00 1.56 -6.73
N ILE A 54 2.65 0.47 -6.37
CA ILE A 54 3.49 0.43 -5.18
C ILE A 54 4.94 0.40 -5.65
N ILE A 55 5.73 1.35 -5.19
CA ILE A 55 7.16 1.39 -5.45
C ILE A 55 7.84 0.86 -4.19
N ILE A 56 8.55 -0.24 -4.31
CA ILE A 56 9.21 -0.89 -3.18
C ILE A 56 10.70 -0.67 -3.34
N ASN A 57 11.32 -0.03 -2.35
CA ASN A 57 12.71 0.42 -2.42
C ASN A 57 13.44 0.11 -1.12
N VAL A 58 14.72 -0.18 -1.20
CA VAL A 58 15.51 -0.47 0.00
C VAL A 58 15.74 0.77 0.88
N GLY A 59 15.47 1.95 0.35
CA GLY A 59 15.71 3.17 1.11
C GLY A 59 17.17 3.59 1.07
N GLY A 60 17.58 4.34 2.06
CA GLY A 60 18.95 4.84 2.16
C GLY A 60 19.01 6.24 2.72
N GLY A 61 20.21 6.72 2.94
CA GLY A 61 20.47 8.02 3.51
C GLY A 61 20.21 9.18 2.55
N PRO A 62 20.63 10.36 2.95
CA PRO A 62 20.44 11.55 2.12
C PRO A 62 21.11 11.44 0.75
N THR A 63 20.50 12.13 -0.20
CA THR A 63 21.01 12.25 -1.56
C THR A 63 21.03 13.74 -1.92
N ASP A 64 21.55 14.08 -3.10
CA ASP A 64 21.68 15.49 -3.49
C ASP A 64 20.31 16.15 -3.74
N ASP A 65 19.28 15.36 -4.04
CA ASP A 65 17.91 15.85 -4.26
C ASP A 65 17.03 15.79 -2.99
N LYS A 66 17.53 15.20 -1.90
CA LYS A 66 16.90 15.21 -0.58
C LYS A 66 17.99 15.20 0.49
N PRO A 67 18.69 16.32 0.64
CA PRO A 67 19.96 16.33 1.38
C PRO A 67 19.86 16.08 2.87
N THR A 68 18.67 16.10 3.45
CA THR A 68 18.48 15.88 4.89
C THR A 68 17.61 14.68 5.21
N VAL A 69 17.16 13.96 4.19
CA VAL A 69 16.14 12.92 4.37
C VAL A 69 16.76 11.52 4.26
N THR A 70 16.49 10.69 5.25
CA THR A 70 16.80 9.27 5.22
C THR A 70 15.49 8.51 5.01
N LEU A 71 15.51 7.56 4.09
CA LEU A 71 14.39 6.65 3.86
C LEU A 71 14.69 5.33 4.57
N GLU A 72 13.80 4.96 5.48
CA GLU A 72 13.97 3.73 6.26
C GLU A 72 12.63 3.06 6.52
N THR A 73 12.66 1.79 6.91
CA THR A 73 11.45 1.11 7.38
C THR A 73 10.96 1.77 8.66
N PRO A 74 9.67 1.61 9.02
CA PRO A 74 9.13 2.29 10.20
C PRO A 74 9.95 1.98 11.45
N PRO A 75 10.61 2.98 12.06
CA PRO A 75 11.37 2.75 13.29
C PRO A 75 10.47 2.43 14.48
N ASP A 76 9.25 2.95 14.45
CA ASP A 76 8.21 2.60 15.42
C ASP A 76 6.91 2.36 14.64
N PRO A 77 6.55 1.10 14.37
CA PRO A 77 5.38 0.81 13.55
C PRO A 77 4.05 1.21 14.19
N ASP A 78 4.05 1.57 15.47
CA ASP A 78 2.84 2.05 16.15
C ASP A 78 2.67 3.57 16.10
N ARG A 79 3.61 4.28 15.50
CA ARG A 79 3.57 5.74 15.38
C ARG A 79 3.62 6.12 13.91
N VAL A 80 2.45 6.31 13.33
CA VAL A 80 2.27 6.39 11.89
C VAL A 80 1.61 7.71 11.52
N SER A 81 2.15 8.40 10.52
CA SER A 81 1.58 9.66 10.02
C SER A 81 0.93 9.51 8.65
N SER A 82 1.26 8.47 7.89
CA SER A 82 0.58 8.19 6.63
C SER A 82 0.66 6.70 6.35
N PHE A 83 -0.28 6.20 5.57
CA PHE A 83 -0.33 4.77 5.26
C PHE A 83 -1.15 4.54 4.00
N LEU A 84 -0.96 3.38 3.40
CA LEU A 84 -1.75 2.94 2.27
C LEU A 84 -3.16 2.60 2.74
N ASN A 85 -4.17 3.11 2.05
CA ASN A 85 -5.56 2.87 2.36
C ASN A 85 -6.22 2.20 1.16
N ILE A 86 -6.66 0.97 1.34
CA ILE A 86 -7.26 0.17 0.27
C ILE A 86 -8.76 0.06 0.53
N ARG A 87 -9.56 0.55 -0.41
CA ARG A 87 -11.02 0.48 -0.30
C ARG A 87 -11.52 -0.72 -1.08
N VAL A 88 -12.37 -1.53 -0.45
CA VAL A 88 -12.86 -2.78 -1.03
C VAL A 88 -14.38 -2.82 -0.97
N ALA A 89 -14.97 -3.62 -1.85
CA ALA A 89 -16.41 -3.75 -1.93
C ALA A 89 -16.97 -4.68 -0.85
N ASP A 90 -16.22 -5.69 -0.46
CA ASP A 90 -16.64 -6.71 0.51
C ASP A 90 -15.47 -7.02 1.44
N ILE A 91 -15.42 -6.31 2.55
CA ILE A 91 -14.30 -6.41 3.47
C ILE A 91 -14.23 -7.79 4.17
N GLN A 92 -15.37 -8.43 4.42
CA GLN A 92 -15.35 -9.73 5.06
C GLN A 92 -14.71 -10.78 4.14
N ALA A 93 -15.03 -10.72 2.85
CA ALA A 93 -14.43 -11.62 1.87
C ALA A 93 -12.94 -11.37 1.73
N VAL A 94 -12.52 -10.11 1.71
CA VAL A 94 -11.11 -9.74 1.60
C VAL A 94 -10.35 -10.17 2.86
N TYR A 95 -10.93 -9.92 4.03
CA TYR A 95 -10.34 -10.34 5.30
C TYR A 95 -10.08 -11.86 5.30
N ALA A 96 -11.08 -12.64 4.91
CA ALA A 96 -10.95 -14.10 4.88
C ALA A 96 -9.88 -14.53 3.87
N ARG A 97 -9.91 -13.97 2.68
CA ARG A 97 -8.98 -14.34 1.60
C ARG A 97 -7.54 -13.98 1.95
N TRP A 98 -7.32 -12.78 2.43
CA TRP A 98 -5.97 -12.35 2.74
C TRP A 98 -5.41 -13.04 3.98
N SER A 99 -6.27 -13.29 4.98
CA SER A 99 -5.85 -14.09 6.14
C SER A 99 -5.41 -15.49 5.73
N ALA A 100 -6.16 -16.11 4.81
CA ALA A 100 -5.80 -17.44 4.30
C ALA A 100 -4.46 -17.42 3.55
N ARG A 101 -4.06 -16.29 3.02
CA ARG A 101 -2.77 -16.12 2.32
C ARG A 101 -1.64 -15.67 3.25
N GLY A 102 -1.92 -15.52 4.53
CA GLY A 102 -0.90 -15.20 5.52
C GLY A 102 -0.88 -13.77 6.02
N ALA A 103 -1.79 -12.91 5.59
CA ALA A 103 -1.86 -11.55 6.11
C ALA A 103 -2.17 -11.58 7.61
N GLN A 104 -1.51 -10.70 8.35
CA GLN A 104 -1.72 -10.58 9.78
C GLN A 104 -2.48 -9.31 10.08
N PHE A 105 -3.76 -9.46 10.39
CA PHE A 105 -4.62 -8.34 10.72
C PHE A 105 -4.47 -7.99 12.19
N LEU A 106 -4.49 -6.68 12.49
CA LEU A 106 -4.46 -6.22 13.87
C LEU A 106 -5.73 -6.62 14.62
N THR A 107 -6.87 -6.57 13.93
CA THR A 107 -8.16 -7.04 14.42
C THR A 107 -8.99 -7.53 13.25
N PRO A 108 -10.06 -8.30 13.49
CA PRO A 108 -11.08 -8.48 12.45
C PRO A 108 -11.72 -7.14 12.08
N PRO A 109 -12.43 -7.06 10.94
CA PRO A 109 -13.13 -5.84 10.57
C PRO A 109 -14.06 -5.34 11.66
N LYS A 110 -14.03 -4.02 11.91
CA LYS A 110 -14.83 -3.37 12.93
C LYS A 110 -15.60 -2.21 12.33
N GLN A 111 -16.83 -2.04 12.80
CA GLN A 111 -17.70 -0.95 12.37
C GLN A 111 -17.34 0.34 13.09
N HIS A 112 -17.17 1.41 12.30
CA HIS A 112 -16.93 2.75 12.82
C HIS A 112 -17.76 3.72 12.01
N GLY A 113 -18.89 4.16 12.57
CA GLY A 113 -19.79 5.04 11.84
C GLY A 113 -20.36 4.35 10.60
N THR A 114 -20.17 4.95 9.44
CA THR A 114 -20.64 4.42 8.16
C THR A 114 -19.66 3.50 7.49
N GLU A 115 -18.58 3.18 8.16
CA GLU A 115 -17.47 2.46 7.55
C GLU A 115 -17.12 1.22 8.37
N MET A 116 -16.75 0.16 7.69
CA MET A 116 -16.15 -1.00 8.34
C MET A 116 -14.70 -1.07 7.89
N ARG A 117 -13.78 -1.27 8.83
CA ARG A 117 -12.36 -1.24 8.50
C ARG A 117 -11.55 -2.16 9.39
N CYS A 118 -10.38 -2.50 8.90
CA CYS A 118 -9.36 -3.22 9.65
C CYS A 118 -8.00 -2.82 9.11
N TYR A 119 -6.96 -3.24 9.81
CA TYR A 119 -5.58 -2.88 9.46
C TYR A 119 -4.72 -4.12 9.42
N ILE A 120 -3.75 -4.12 8.50
CA ILE A 120 -2.70 -5.13 8.43
C ILE A 120 -1.35 -4.44 8.44
N ARG A 121 -0.32 -5.21 8.66
CA ARG A 121 1.05 -4.76 8.48
C ARG A 121 1.66 -5.47 7.29
N ASP A 122 2.49 -4.75 6.54
CA ASP A 122 3.31 -5.40 5.55
C ASP A 122 4.53 -6.05 6.22
N PRO A 123 5.38 -6.77 5.49
CA PRO A 123 6.50 -7.50 6.12
C PRO A 123 7.49 -6.60 6.87
N ASP A 124 7.57 -5.32 6.56
CA ASP A 124 8.48 -4.39 7.22
C ASP A 124 7.80 -3.59 8.33
N GLY A 125 6.53 -3.85 8.58
CA GLY A 125 5.77 -3.17 9.61
C GLY A 125 4.99 -1.95 9.15
N SER A 126 4.98 -1.66 7.86
CA SER A 126 4.18 -0.56 7.32
C SER A 126 2.71 -0.86 7.47
N LEU A 127 1.96 0.12 7.95
CA LEU A 127 0.53 -0.02 8.21
C LEU A 127 -0.26 0.10 6.91
N ILE A 128 -1.28 -0.73 6.77
CA ILE A 128 -2.20 -0.68 5.64
C ILE A 128 -3.62 -0.76 6.19
N GLU A 129 -4.46 0.19 5.81
CA GLU A 129 -5.88 0.12 6.15
C GLU A 129 -6.64 -0.56 5.02
N VAL A 130 -7.58 -1.42 5.40
CA VAL A 130 -8.54 -2.00 4.48
C VAL A 130 -9.92 -1.55 4.93
N GLY A 131 -10.67 -0.91 4.06
CA GLY A 131 -11.93 -0.31 4.45
C GLY A 131 -13.04 -0.51 3.43
N GLN A 132 -14.27 -0.52 3.94
CA GLN A 132 -15.49 -0.58 3.17
C GLN A 132 -16.43 0.46 3.72
N THR A 133 -16.97 1.31 2.85
CA THR A 133 -17.94 2.31 3.26
C THR A 133 -19.34 1.91 2.79
N THR A 134 -20.35 2.60 3.31
CA THR A 134 -21.71 2.43 2.83
C THR A 134 -21.98 3.22 1.56
N LEU A 135 -20.99 3.92 1.05
CA LEU A 135 -21.12 4.66 -0.20
C LEU A 135 -21.35 3.70 -1.37
N PRO A 136 -22.07 4.14 -2.39
CA PRO A 136 -22.32 3.30 -3.55
C PRO A 136 -21.01 2.85 -4.23
N ARG A 137 -21.07 1.69 -4.86
CA ARG A 137 -19.95 1.22 -5.66
C ARG A 137 -19.64 2.23 -6.76
N GLY A 138 -18.35 2.36 -7.05
CA GLY A 138 -17.92 3.26 -8.09
C GLY A 138 -17.93 4.72 -7.70
N TRP A 139 -18.17 5.01 -6.42
CA TRP A 139 -18.09 6.39 -5.94
C TRP A 139 -16.73 6.97 -6.27
N ARG A 140 -16.75 8.21 -6.72
CA ARG A 140 -15.54 8.97 -7.01
C ARG A 140 -15.68 10.35 -6.42
N PRO A 141 -14.57 10.97 -5.99
CA PRO A 141 -14.64 12.33 -5.49
C PRO A 141 -15.15 13.29 -6.58
N PRO A 142 -15.79 14.36 -6.18
CA PRO A 142 -16.19 15.39 -7.13
C PRO A 142 -14.97 15.96 -7.87
N SER A 143 -15.14 16.27 -9.14
CA SER A 143 -14.08 16.88 -9.94
C SER A 143 -13.98 18.39 -9.68
#